data_3d11dc094c3df5fead6ae8a49d415f5b
#
_entry.id   3d11dc094c3df5fead6ae8a49d415f5b
#
_cell.length_a   1.000
_cell.length_b   1.000
_cell.length_c   1.000
_cell.angle_alpha   90.00
_cell.angle_beta   90.00
_cell.angle_gamma   90.00
#
_symmetry.space_group_name_H-M   'P 1'
#
loop_
_entity.id
_entity.type
_entity.pdbx_description
1 polymer ?
#
loop_
_entity_poly.entity_id
_entity_poly.type
_entity_poly.pdbx_seq_one_letter_code
_entity_poly.pdbx_strand_id
1 'polypeptide(L)'
;YGRNKRSIVLNLKDPEELEKLKALVSQSDVLVENFVPGKMEEMGLGVDVLQSLNPRLVIARVSGWGQTGPYAHKPGFGTLVEAMSGFAHLNGFPDREPALPPLAMADMYAGIYGAFGVLAALRNVEHGDGKGQVVDVALFESLYSTLASEAVKFQATGTANRRMGNQAINTAPRNIYACADGKFLALSASVQSMFENLAQAIGRPELIDDRRFLTNEDRVIHCQELNKILAD
;
A
#
# COMPACT_ATOMS: atom_id res chain seq x y z
N TYR A 1 2.11 -0.31 -18.08
CA TYR A 1 2.88 0.79 -17.46
C TYR A 1 3.39 1.83 -18.47
N GLY A 2 3.60 1.49 -19.76
CA GLY A 2 4.16 2.40 -20.79
C GLY A 2 3.19 3.41 -21.42
N ARG A 3 1.89 3.38 -21.08
CA ARG A 3 0.90 4.29 -21.68
C ARG A 3 1.24 5.76 -21.41
N ASN A 4 1.10 6.60 -22.46
CA ASN A 4 1.39 8.03 -22.44
C ASN A 4 2.86 8.40 -22.15
N LYS A 5 3.80 7.47 -22.39
CA LYS A 5 5.23 7.70 -22.21
C LYS A 5 5.99 7.63 -23.54
N ARG A 6 7.02 8.43 -23.65
CA ARG A 6 8.05 8.32 -24.70
C ARG A 6 9.30 7.74 -24.07
N SER A 7 10.05 6.94 -24.80
CA SER A 7 11.31 6.34 -24.35
C SER A 7 12.48 7.03 -25.03
N ILE A 8 13.55 7.25 -24.27
CA ILE A 8 14.86 7.68 -24.76
C ILE A 8 15.92 6.78 -24.08
N VAL A 9 16.98 6.46 -24.82
CA VAL A 9 18.12 5.71 -24.29
C VAL A 9 19.27 6.69 -24.05
N LEU A 10 19.77 6.74 -22.82
CA LEU A 10 20.92 7.54 -22.41
C LEU A 10 21.87 6.71 -21.55
N ASN A 11 23.16 6.73 -21.88
CA ASN A 11 24.19 6.18 -21.04
C ASN A 11 24.68 7.26 -20.05
N LEU A 12 24.17 7.26 -18.83
CA LEU A 12 24.50 8.29 -17.82
C LEU A 12 25.98 8.25 -17.34
N LYS A 13 26.79 7.31 -17.83
CA LYS A 13 28.25 7.31 -17.64
C LYS A 13 28.98 8.10 -18.74
N ASP A 14 28.30 8.43 -19.81
CA ASP A 14 28.81 9.27 -20.88
C ASP A 14 28.52 10.73 -20.56
N PRO A 15 29.56 11.59 -20.46
CA PRO A 15 29.36 13.01 -20.14
C PRO A 15 28.45 13.76 -21.12
N GLU A 16 28.52 13.46 -22.43
CA GLU A 16 27.67 14.13 -23.40
C GLU A 16 26.19 13.73 -23.26
N GLU A 17 25.94 12.47 -22.93
CA GLU A 17 24.58 11.97 -22.70
C GLU A 17 24.01 12.44 -21.36
N LEU A 18 24.87 12.60 -20.36
CA LEU A 18 24.50 13.20 -19.08
C LEU A 18 24.05 14.67 -19.26
N GLU A 19 24.75 15.45 -20.10
CA GLU A 19 24.33 16.82 -20.42
C GLU A 19 22.99 16.85 -21.17
N LYS A 20 22.70 15.88 -22.04
CA LYS A 20 21.37 15.74 -22.65
C LYS A 20 20.28 15.52 -21.60
N LEU A 21 20.54 14.69 -20.59
CA LEU A 21 19.60 14.52 -19.46
C LEU A 21 19.41 15.83 -18.69
N LYS A 22 20.47 16.56 -18.37
CA LYS A 22 20.38 17.86 -17.70
C LYS A 22 19.58 18.88 -18.50
N ALA A 23 19.73 18.88 -19.81
CA ALA A 23 18.94 19.74 -20.72
C ALA A 23 17.43 19.35 -20.69
N LEU A 24 17.09 18.07 -20.58
CA LEU A 24 15.71 17.63 -20.40
C LEU A 24 15.16 18.06 -19.03
N VAL A 25 15.94 17.89 -17.96
CA VAL A 25 15.57 18.30 -16.60
C VAL A 25 15.26 19.79 -16.51
N SER A 26 16.04 20.64 -17.19
CA SER A 26 15.84 22.09 -17.16
C SER A 26 14.47 22.53 -17.74
N GLN A 27 13.80 21.66 -18.50
CA GLN A 27 12.51 21.92 -19.14
C GLN A 27 11.37 21.05 -18.56
N SER A 28 11.67 20.24 -17.53
CA SER A 28 10.71 19.31 -16.94
C SER A 28 10.10 19.89 -15.68
N ASP A 29 8.84 19.57 -15.41
CA ASP A 29 8.17 19.93 -14.15
C ASP A 29 8.52 18.96 -13.04
N VAL A 30 8.74 17.68 -13.38
CA VAL A 30 8.97 16.60 -12.42
C VAL A 30 10.07 15.67 -12.92
N LEU A 31 10.99 15.32 -12.03
CA LEU A 31 11.90 14.19 -12.19
C LEU A 31 11.50 13.07 -11.23
N VAL A 32 11.35 11.85 -11.74
CA VAL A 32 11.13 10.65 -10.92
C VAL A 32 12.34 9.74 -11.08
N GLU A 33 12.93 9.34 -9.98
CA GLU A 33 14.06 8.40 -9.94
C GLU A 33 13.83 7.30 -8.89
N ASN A 34 14.45 6.14 -9.09
CA ASN A 34 14.39 5.03 -8.15
C ASN A 34 15.75 4.33 -7.98
N PHE A 35 16.83 5.09 -8.05
CA PHE A 35 18.17 4.60 -7.74
C PHE A 35 18.35 4.38 -6.24
N VAL A 36 19.34 3.58 -5.88
CA VAL A 36 19.80 3.46 -4.49
C VAL A 36 20.20 4.86 -3.99
N PRO A 37 19.81 5.23 -2.75
CA PRO A 37 20.20 6.52 -2.16
C PRO A 37 21.70 6.82 -2.31
N GLY A 38 22.04 8.04 -2.71
CA GLY A 38 23.41 8.46 -3.02
C GLY A 38 23.83 8.26 -4.48
N LYS A 39 23.13 7.44 -5.25
CA LYS A 39 23.54 7.15 -6.64
C LYS A 39 23.37 8.33 -7.59
N MET A 40 22.33 9.12 -7.40
CA MET A 40 22.14 10.36 -8.18
C MET A 40 23.27 11.36 -7.89
N GLU A 41 23.66 11.50 -6.64
CA GLU A 41 24.77 12.35 -6.21
C GLU A 41 26.09 11.90 -6.83
N GLU A 42 26.39 10.60 -6.83
CA GLU A 42 27.60 10.02 -7.47
C GLU A 42 27.65 10.31 -8.99
N MET A 43 26.51 10.38 -9.66
CA MET A 43 26.40 10.72 -11.08
C MET A 43 26.45 12.22 -11.37
N GLY A 44 26.61 13.09 -10.33
CA GLY A 44 26.55 14.53 -10.49
C GLY A 44 25.14 15.06 -10.76
N LEU A 45 24.12 14.32 -10.33
CA LEU A 45 22.69 14.64 -10.44
C LEU A 45 22.05 14.81 -9.05
N GLY A 46 22.83 15.27 -8.06
CA GLY A 46 22.31 15.58 -6.74
C GLY A 46 21.22 16.67 -6.78
N VAL A 47 20.40 16.70 -5.72
CA VAL A 47 19.27 17.64 -5.60
C VAL A 47 19.69 19.08 -5.89
N ASP A 48 20.80 19.52 -5.28
CA ASP A 48 21.31 20.91 -5.46
C ASP A 48 21.65 21.22 -6.93
N VAL A 49 22.24 20.25 -7.64
CA VAL A 49 22.55 20.39 -9.06
C VAL A 49 21.26 20.48 -9.87
N LEU A 50 20.31 19.58 -9.65
CA LEU A 50 19.05 19.53 -10.37
C LEU A 50 18.21 20.80 -10.14
N GLN A 51 18.14 21.27 -8.91
CA GLN A 51 17.42 22.51 -8.56
C GLN A 51 18.14 23.77 -9.03
N SER A 52 19.47 23.74 -9.21
CA SER A 52 20.19 24.86 -9.85
C SER A 52 19.87 24.96 -11.34
N LEU A 53 19.62 23.84 -12.00
CA LEU A 53 19.20 23.80 -13.42
C LEU A 53 17.75 24.25 -13.59
N ASN A 54 16.89 23.83 -12.67
CA ASN A 54 15.47 24.18 -12.65
C ASN A 54 14.97 24.36 -11.20
N PRO A 55 14.91 25.61 -10.69
CA PRO A 55 14.43 25.87 -9.34
C PRO A 55 12.97 25.48 -9.07
N ARG A 56 12.20 25.23 -10.12
CA ARG A 56 10.79 24.79 -10.05
C ARG A 56 10.62 23.27 -10.07
N LEU A 57 11.71 22.52 -10.28
CA LEU A 57 11.66 21.07 -10.44
C LEU A 57 11.18 20.37 -9.17
N VAL A 58 10.16 19.55 -9.30
CA VAL A 58 9.76 18.58 -8.26
C VAL A 58 10.55 17.30 -8.50
N ILE A 59 11.23 16.80 -7.48
CA ILE A 59 12.06 15.59 -7.56
C ILE A 59 11.43 14.50 -6.69
N ALA A 60 10.85 13.47 -7.31
CA ALA A 60 10.32 12.30 -6.62
C ALA A 60 11.39 11.21 -6.56
N ARG A 61 11.86 10.90 -5.37
CA ARG A 61 12.89 9.90 -5.08
C ARG A 61 12.25 8.66 -4.47
N VAL A 62 12.14 7.59 -5.24
CA VAL A 62 11.47 6.35 -4.82
C VAL A 62 12.53 5.33 -4.38
N SER A 63 12.42 4.85 -3.15
CA SER A 63 13.36 3.84 -2.63
C SER A 63 12.65 2.89 -1.66
N GLY A 64 13.29 1.79 -1.28
CA GLY A 64 12.69 0.83 -0.35
C GLY A 64 12.41 1.39 1.02
N TRP A 65 13.36 2.18 1.56
CA TRP A 65 13.37 2.60 2.97
C TRP A 65 13.43 4.12 3.18
N GLY A 66 13.32 4.92 2.12
CA GLY A 66 13.52 6.36 2.15
C GLY A 66 14.98 6.77 1.95
N GLN A 67 15.20 8.07 1.76
CA GLN A 67 16.53 8.64 1.54
C GLN A 67 17.33 8.77 2.84
N THR A 68 16.68 8.69 4.00
CA THR A 68 17.27 8.86 5.33
C THR A 68 16.90 7.71 6.25
N GLY A 69 17.50 7.67 7.44
CA GLY A 69 17.21 6.66 8.44
C GLY A 69 18.13 5.43 8.39
N PRO A 70 17.96 4.50 9.37
CA PRO A 70 18.92 3.41 9.58
C PRO A 70 18.93 2.35 8.47
N TYR A 71 17.90 2.29 7.63
CA TYR A 71 17.77 1.33 6.53
C TYR A 71 18.03 1.95 5.15
N ALA A 72 18.25 3.25 5.03
CA ALA A 72 18.40 3.94 3.75
C ALA A 72 19.43 3.29 2.81
N HIS A 73 20.53 2.73 3.36
CA HIS A 73 21.58 2.09 2.58
C HIS A 73 21.38 0.58 2.35
N LYS A 74 20.27 0.02 2.87
CA LYS A 74 19.98 -1.41 2.69
C LYS A 74 19.24 -1.66 1.38
N PRO A 75 19.43 -2.82 0.75
CA PRO A 75 18.60 -3.23 -0.37
C PRO A 75 17.12 -3.19 0.03
N GLY A 76 16.29 -2.59 -0.81
CA GLY A 76 14.85 -2.41 -0.56
C GLY A 76 14.05 -2.73 -1.80
N PHE A 77 13.43 -3.92 -1.83
CA PHE A 77 12.48 -4.33 -2.86
C PHE A 77 11.11 -4.57 -2.23
N GLY A 78 10.05 -4.57 -3.03
CA GLY A 78 8.67 -4.75 -2.59
C GLY A 78 8.49 -5.93 -1.62
N THR A 79 9.02 -7.10 -1.96
CA THR A 79 8.95 -8.30 -1.12
C THR A 79 9.55 -8.10 0.29
N LEU A 80 10.69 -7.42 0.40
CA LEU A 80 11.32 -7.15 1.69
C LEU A 80 10.46 -6.19 2.52
N VAL A 81 9.91 -5.20 1.88
CA VAL A 81 9.00 -4.20 2.48
C VAL A 81 7.70 -4.85 2.94
N GLU A 82 7.11 -5.71 2.11
CA GLU A 82 5.87 -6.45 2.43
C GLU A 82 6.04 -7.36 3.65
N ALA A 83 7.22 -7.95 3.80
CA ALA A 83 7.55 -8.74 4.98
C ALA A 83 7.83 -7.86 6.20
N MET A 84 8.67 -6.84 6.06
CA MET A 84 9.14 -6.00 7.18
C MET A 84 8.04 -5.10 7.75
N SER A 85 7.11 -4.63 6.93
CA SER A 85 5.96 -3.82 7.37
C SER A 85 5.00 -4.58 8.29
N GLY A 86 5.02 -5.91 8.26
CA GLY A 86 4.02 -6.76 8.92
C GLY A 86 2.84 -7.14 8.02
N PHE A 87 2.76 -6.62 6.78
CA PHE A 87 1.69 -6.98 5.85
C PHE A 87 1.63 -8.50 5.62
N ALA A 88 2.75 -9.12 5.28
CA ALA A 88 2.81 -10.56 5.06
C ALA A 88 2.40 -11.37 6.30
N HIS A 89 2.71 -10.86 7.52
CA HIS A 89 2.30 -11.49 8.77
C HIS A 89 0.77 -11.53 8.91
N LEU A 90 0.08 -10.47 8.52
CA LEU A 90 -1.39 -10.38 8.62
C LEU A 90 -2.10 -11.08 7.46
N ASN A 91 -1.42 -11.31 6.33
CA ASN A 91 -1.99 -11.90 5.13
C ASN A 91 -1.91 -13.43 5.15
N GLY A 92 -3.01 -14.08 4.76
CA GLY A 92 -3.10 -15.53 4.68
C GLY A 92 -3.94 -16.17 5.79
N PHE A 93 -3.95 -17.50 5.82
CA PHE A 93 -4.69 -18.29 6.77
C PHE A 93 -3.89 -18.52 8.07
N PRO A 94 -4.57 -18.67 9.23
CA PRO A 94 -3.91 -18.76 10.53
C PRO A 94 -3.06 -20.03 10.72
N ASP A 95 -3.38 -21.10 10.00
CA ASP A 95 -2.74 -22.42 10.03
C ASP A 95 -1.62 -22.59 9.00
N ARG A 96 -1.24 -21.51 8.30
CA ARG A 96 -0.22 -21.52 7.24
C ARG A 96 0.82 -20.42 7.48
N GLU A 97 1.91 -20.50 6.70
CA GLU A 97 2.93 -19.47 6.67
C GLU A 97 2.37 -18.10 6.26
N PRO A 98 3.08 -16.99 6.59
CA PRO A 98 2.77 -15.67 6.07
C PRO A 98 2.71 -15.66 4.55
N ALA A 99 1.75 -14.95 3.97
CA ALA A 99 1.56 -14.89 2.53
C ALA A 99 1.91 -13.49 1.98
N LEU A 100 2.73 -13.48 0.93
CA LEU A 100 2.99 -12.29 0.14
C LEU A 100 1.80 -12.02 -0.80
N PRO A 101 1.54 -10.77 -1.16
CA PRO A 101 0.56 -10.47 -2.19
C PRO A 101 1.05 -10.98 -3.56
N PRO A 102 0.16 -11.40 -4.46
CA PRO A 102 0.55 -11.88 -5.80
C PRO A 102 0.88 -10.75 -6.78
N LEU A 103 0.98 -9.53 -6.30
CA LEU A 103 1.22 -8.31 -7.06
C LEU A 103 2.36 -7.52 -6.39
N ALA A 104 3.01 -6.61 -7.13
CA ALA A 104 3.98 -5.65 -6.59
C ALA A 104 3.26 -4.58 -5.75
N MET A 105 2.69 -4.97 -4.62
CA MET A 105 1.77 -4.15 -3.84
C MET A 105 2.48 -2.94 -3.22
N ALA A 106 3.65 -3.15 -2.63
CA ALA A 106 4.44 -2.05 -2.05
C ALA A 106 4.79 -0.99 -3.09
N ASP A 107 5.19 -1.41 -4.31
CA ASP A 107 5.50 -0.51 -5.42
C ASP A 107 4.25 0.25 -5.90
N MET A 108 3.10 -0.43 -5.97
CA MET A 108 1.84 0.20 -6.37
C MET A 108 1.40 1.27 -5.37
N TYR A 109 1.50 1.00 -4.08
CA TYR A 109 1.21 2.00 -3.03
C TYR A 109 2.20 3.17 -3.09
N ALA A 110 3.49 2.90 -3.23
CA ALA A 110 4.50 3.94 -3.40
C ALA A 110 4.20 4.81 -4.64
N GLY A 111 3.76 4.19 -5.74
CA GLY A 111 3.34 4.92 -6.93
C GLY A 111 2.15 5.87 -6.70
N ILE A 112 1.15 5.43 -5.93
CA ILE A 112 -0.03 6.25 -5.57
C ILE A 112 0.38 7.41 -4.64
N TYR A 113 1.10 7.11 -3.56
CA TYR A 113 1.57 8.14 -2.61
C TYR A 113 2.54 9.11 -3.28
N GLY A 114 3.45 8.60 -4.13
CA GLY A 114 4.36 9.43 -4.91
C GLY A 114 3.63 10.38 -5.85
N ALA A 115 2.63 9.89 -6.59
CA ALA A 115 1.80 10.73 -7.45
C ALA A 115 1.06 11.82 -6.67
N PHE A 116 0.50 11.48 -5.50
CA PHE A 116 -0.14 12.44 -4.63
C PHE A 116 0.84 13.49 -4.10
N GLY A 117 2.02 13.05 -3.63
CA GLY A 117 3.07 13.95 -3.15
C GLY A 117 3.58 14.90 -4.24
N VAL A 118 3.77 14.38 -5.46
CA VAL A 118 4.15 15.18 -6.64
C VAL A 118 3.10 16.24 -6.95
N LEU A 119 1.80 15.88 -6.96
CA LEU A 119 0.73 16.84 -7.22
C LEU A 119 0.66 17.92 -6.14
N ALA A 120 0.87 17.56 -4.86
CA ALA A 120 0.92 18.54 -3.77
C ALA A 120 2.12 19.50 -3.93
N ALA A 121 3.30 18.97 -4.30
CA ALA A 121 4.48 19.78 -4.57
C ALA A 121 4.31 20.70 -5.78
N LEU A 122 3.75 20.21 -6.88
CA LEU A 122 3.44 21.02 -8.06
C LEU A 122 2.45 22.15 -7.72
N ARG A 123 1.43 21.86 -6.90
CA ARG A 123 0.53 22.91 -6.45
C ARG A 123 1.24 24.01 -5.66
N ASN A 124 2.25 23.66 -4.86
CA ASN A 124 3.07 24.67 -4.19
C ASN A 124 3.90 25.49 -5.20
N VAL A 125 4.46 24.85 -6.21
CA VAL A 125 5.16 25.53 -7.30
C VAL A 125 4.27 26.52 -8.05
N GLU A 126 3.00 26.16 -8.27
CA GLU A 126 2.04 27.00 -9.01
C GLU A 126 1.47 28.15 -8.19
N HIS A 127 1.17 27.93 -6.92
CA HIS A 127 0.40 28.83 -6.05
C HIS A 127 1.13 29.28 -4.79
N GLY A 128 2.31 28.75 -4.49
CA GLY A 128 3.12 29.09 -3.32
C GLY A 128 4.31 29.98 -3.67
N ASP A 129 5.50 29.58 -3.22
CA ASP A 129 6.75 30.33 -3.41
C ASP A 129 7.42 30.09 -4.77
N GLY A 130 6.84 29.26 -5.61
CA GLY A 130 7.33 28.93 -6.96
C GLY A 130 8.50 27.96 -6.99
N LYS A 131 8.92 27.41 -5.82
CA LYS A 131 10.07 26.51 -5.73
C LYS A 131 9.66 25.05 -5.78
N GLY A 132 10.45 24.27 -6.50
CA GLY A 132 10.34 22.81 -6.51
C GLY A 132 10.75 22.19 -5.18
N GLN A 133 10.26 20.99 -4.91
CA GLN A 133 10.51 20.28 -3.67
C GLN A 133 10.96 18.85 -3.96
N VAL A 134 11.65 18.24 -2.99
CA VAL A 134 11.93 16.80 -3.00
C VAL A 134 10.76 16.06 -2.35
N VAL A 135 10.28 15.05 -3.01
CA VAL A 135 9.28 14.10 -2.49
C VAL A 135 10.00 12.77 -2.27
N ASP A 136 10.34 12.47 -1.03
CA ASP A 136 10.91 11.18 -0.62
C ASP A 136 9.78 10.15 -0.50
N VAL A 137 9.84 9.09 -1.31
CA VAL A 137 8.79 8.07 -1.41
C VAL A 137 9.39 6.73 -0.99
N ALA A 138 9.19 6.36 0.26
CA ALA A 138 9.58 5.05 0.75
C ALA A 138 8.48 4.01 0.50
N LEU A 139 8.83 2.88 -0.12
CA LEU A 139 7.93 1.74 -0.28
C LEU A 139 7.40 1.28 1.09
N PHE A 140 8.30 1.24 2.09
CA PHE A 140 7.97 0.80 3.44
C PHE A 140 6.88 1.67 4.07
N GLU A 141 7.08 2.99 4.11
CA GLU A 141 6.12 3.91 4.74
C GLU A 141 4.78 3.90 4.01
N SER A 142 4.83 3.83 2.67
CA SER A 142 3.64 3.77 1.84
C SER A 142 2.79 2.53 2.14
N LEU A 143 3.40 1.36 2.23
CA LEU A 143 2.68 0.13 2.58
C LEU A 143 2.30 0.09 4.06
N TYR A 144 3.20 0.49 4.96
CA TYR A 144 2.96 0.50 6.40
C TYR A 144 1.75 1.37 6.78
N SER A 145 1.56 2.50 6.09
CA SER A 145 0.40 3.37 6.30
C SER A 145 -0.95 2.67 6.10
N THR A 146 -0.99 1.60 5.30
CA THR A 146 -2.21 0.82 5.04
C THR A 146 -2.57 -0.14 6.17
N LEU A 147 -1.64 -0.41 7.09
CA LEU A 147 -1.88 -1.29 8.24
C LEU A 147 -2.71 -0.61 9.35
N ALA A 148 -3.12 0.64 9.11
CA ALA A 148 -4.03 1.41 9.97
C ALA A 148 -3.55 1.45 11.43
N SER A 149 -4.33 0.88 12.36
CA SER A 149 -4.08 0.97 13.80
C SER A 149 -3.22 -0.15 14.37
N GLU A 150 -2.61 -1.02 13.55
CA GLU A 150 -1.90 -2.21 14.06
C GLU A 150 -0.76 -1.86 15.03
N ALA A 151 0.06 -0.85 14.70
CA ALA A 151 1.13 -0.40 15.58
C ALA A 151 0.59 0.21 16.89
N VAL A 152 -0.45 1.04 16.79
CA VAL A 152 -1.09 1.69 17.95
C VAL A 152 -1.73 0.63 18.85
N LYS A 153 -2.40 -0.36 18.27
CA LYS A 153 -2.98 -1.48 19.01
C LYS A 153 -1.89 -2.29 19.73
N PHE A 154 -0.82 -2.63 19.02
CA PHE A 154 0.31 -3.35 19.64
C PHE A 154 0.92 -2.56 20.79
N GLN A 155 1.12 -1.26 20.62
CA GLN A 155 1.64 -0.38 21.68
C GLN A 155 0.72 -0.34 22.91
N ALA A 156 -0.59 -0.33 22.70
CA ALA A 156 -1.57 -0.27 23.77
C ALA A 156 -1.79 -1.62 24.49
N THR A 157 -1.67 -2.74 23.77
CA THR A 157 -2.07 -4.07 24.29
C THR A 157 -0.93 -5.06 24.42
N GLY A 158 0.24 -4.79 23.83
CA GLY A 158 1.34 -5.74 23.70
C GLY A 158 1.04 -6.94 22.78
N THR A 159 -0.11 -6.93 22.07
CA THR A 159 -0.58 -8.07 21.26
C THR A 159 -0.71 -7.68 19.80
N ALA A 160 0.00 -8.38 18.93
CA ALA A 160 -0.17 -8.27 17.49
C ALA A 160 -1.39 -9.05 17.01
N ASN A 161 -2.07 -8.54 15.98
CA ASN A 161 -3.12 -9.29 15.31
C ASN A 161 -2.51 -10.51 14.58
N ARG A 162 -3.33 -11.55 14.44
CA ARG A 162 -2.98 -12.77 13.71
C ARG A 162 -3.64 -12.79 12.34
N ARG A 163 -3.15 -13.66 11.46
CA ARG A 163 -3.83 -13.96 10.20
C ARG A 163 -5.24 -14.48 10.43
N MET A 164 -6.18 -14.00 9.66
CA MET A 164 -7.61 -14.34 9.77
C MET A 164 -8.17 -14.98 8.49
N GLY A 165 -7.32 -15.27 7.49
CA GLY A 165 -7.79 -15.72 6.18
C GLY A 165 -8.66 -14.66 5.51
N ASN A 166 -9.88 -15.05 5.14
CA ASN A 166 -10.84 -14.14 4.51
C ASN A 166 -11.72 -13.38 5.52
N GLN A 167 -11.54 -13.63 6.81
CA GLN A 167 -12.30 -13.00 7.88
C GLN A 167 -11.69 -11.64 8.27
N ALA A 168 -12.43 -10.86 9.05
CA ALA A 168 -11.95 -9.62 9.66
C ALA A 168 -12.07 -9.69 11.18
N ILE A 169 -11.24 -8.93 11.88
CA ILE A 169 -11.20 -8.91 13.35
C ILE A 169 -12.36 -8.16 14.00
N ASN A 170 -13.04 -7.32 13.23
CA ASN A 170 -14.01 -6.35 13.74
C ASN A 170 -15.38 -6.42 13.04
N THR A 171 -15.56 -7.31 12.07
CA THR A 171 -16.82 -7.45 11.35
C THR A 171 -17.14 -8.91 11.01
N ALA A 172 -18.42 -9.29 11.18
CA ALA A 172 -18.96 -10.61 10.82
C ALA A 172 -20.45 -10.50 10.42
N PRO A 173 -20.89 -11.32 9.43
CA PRO A 173 -20.09 -12.22 8.61
C PRO A 173 -19.28 -11.50 7.53
N ARG A 174 -18.04 -11.91 7.34
CA ARG A 174 -17.18 -11.58 6.21
C ARG A 174 -16.30 -12.79 5.92
N ASN A 175 -16.51 -13.43 4.76
CA ASN A 175 -15.74 -14.61 4.38
C ASN A 175 -15.93 -14.94 2.89
N ILE A 176 -15.24 -15.99 2.43
CA ILE A 176 -15.46 -16.64 1.13
C ILE A 176 -15.98 -18.04 1.40
N TYR A 177 -17.06 -18.41 0.74
CA TYR A 177 -17.74 -19.71 0.87
C TYR A 177 -17.70 -20.46 -0.45
N ALA A 178 -17.51 -21.77 -0.38
CA ALA A 178 -17.67 -22.64 -1.55
C ALA A 178 -19.16 -22.87 -1.83
N CYS A 179 -19.53 -22.77 -3.09
CA CYS A 179 -20.91 -23.03 -3.54
C CYS A 179 -21.05 -24.46 -4.10
N ALA A 180 -22.27 -24.97 -4.14
CA ALA A 180 -22.57 -26.30 -4.63
C ALA A 180 -22.15 -26.53 -6.10
N ASP A 181 -22.05 -25.48 -6.90
CA ASP A 181 -21.61 -25.53 -8.30
C ASP A 181 -20.07 -25.49 -8.47
N GLY A 182 -19.32 -25.58 -7.37
CA GLY A 182 -17.85 -25.54 -7.36
C GLY A 182 -17.24 -24.13 -7.47
N LYS A 183 -18.06 -23.09 -7.48
CA LYS A 183 -17.60 -21.70 -7.46
C LYS A 183 -17.45 -21.18 -6.03
N PHE A 184 -17.03 -19.92 -5.90
CA PHE A 184 -16.87 -19.27 -4.62
C PHE A 184 -17.72 -17.99 -4.55
N LEU A 185 -18.34 -17.78 -3.41
CA LEU A 185 -19.08 -16.58 -3.07
C LEU A 185 -18.28 -15.76 -2.03
N ALA A 186 -17.95 -14.52 -2.36
CA ALA A 186 -17.45 -13.57 -1.37
C ALA A 186 -18.64 -12.86 -0.72
N LEU A 187 -18.74 -12.91 0.61
CA LEU A 187 -19.86 -12.38 1.38
C LEU A 187 -19.36 -11.39 2.41
N SER A 188 -20.07 -10.26 2.53
CA SER A 188 -19.91 -9.29 3.61
C SER A 188 -21.29 -8.73 3.98
N ALA A 189 -21.76 -9.04 5.19
CA ALA A 189 -23.07 -8.61 5.69
C ALA A 189 -22.96 -8.19 7.17
N SER A 190 -22.02 -7.31 7.48
CA SER A 190 -21.72 -6.89 8.85
C SER A 190 -22.67 -5.85 9.43
N VAL A 191 -23.32 -5.03 8.59
CA VAL A 191 -24.36 -4.10 9.00
C VAL A 191 -25.62 -4.88 9.35
N GLN A 192 -26.34 -4.46 10.41
CA GLN A 192 -27.49 -5.22 10.95
C GLN A 192 -28.54 -5.55 9.90
N SER A 193 -28.97 -4.57 9.12
CA SER A 193 -29.97 -4.80 8.06
C SER A 193 -29.49 -5.73 6.95
N MET A 194 -28.18 -5.75 6.67
CA MET A 194 -27.59 -6.69 5.70
C MET A 194 -27.58 -8.12 6.26
N PHE A 195 -27.30 -8.29 7.55
CA PHE A 195 -27.35 -9.57 8.20
C PHE A 195 -28.78 -10.15 8.25
N GLU A 196 -29.77 -9.33 8.56
CA GLU A 196 -31.18 -9.70 8.55
C GLU A 196 -31.64 -10.14 7.15
N ASN A 197 -31.29 -9.38 6.13
CA ASN A 197 -31.56 -9.76 4.74
C ASN A 197 -30.84 -11.05 4.32
N LEU A 198 -29.61 -11.25 4.77
CA LEU A 198 -28.87 -12.50 4.54
C LEU A 198 -29.58 -13.68 5.17
N ALA A 199 -29.96 -13.58 6.45
CA ALA A 199 -30.66 -14.65 7.18
C ALA A 199 -31.96 -15.03 6.50
N GLN A 200 -32.74 -14.07 6.01
CA GLN A 200 -33.94 -14.32 5.21
C GLN A 200 -33.62 -14.98 3.87
N ALA A 201 -32.62 -14.49 3.16
CA ALA A 201 -32.26 -14.99 1.82
C ALA A 201 -31.80 -16.46 1.83
N ILE A 202 -31.11 -16.88 2.93
CA ILE A 202 -30.68 -18.28 3.09
C ILE A 202 -31.73 -19.17 3.77
N GLY A 203 -32.94 -18.63 4.05
CA GLY A 203 -34.02 -19.38 4.69
C GLY A 203 -33.82 -19.68 6.18
N ARG A 204 -32.99 -18.88 6.87
CA ARG A 204 -32.66 -19.02 8.30
C ARG A 204 -33.02 -17.77 9.10
N PRO A 205 -34.29 -17.29 9.07
CA PRO A 205 -34.69 -16.06 9.75
C PRO A 205 -34.51 -16.12 11.27
N GLU A 206 -34.48 -17.30 11.87
CA GLU A 206 -34.22 -17.48 13.30
C GLU A 206 -32.84 -16.98 13.77
N LEU A 207 -31.89 -16.82 12.86
CA LEU A 207 -30.56 -16.25 13.18
C LEU A 207 -30.64 -14.78 13.61
N ILE A 208 -31.73 -14.06 13.22
CA ILE A 208 -31.92 -12.66 13.57
C ILE A 208 -32.11 -12.47 15.06
N ASP A 209 -32.82 -13.39 15.71
CA ASP A 209 -33.16 -13.36 17.13
C ASP A 209 -32.21 -14.24 17.98
N ASP A 210 -31.24 -14.91 17.38
CA ASP A 210 -30.26 -15.72 18.09
C ASP A 210 -29.29 -14.82 18.87
N ARG A 211 -29.22 -15.03 20.17
CA ARG A 211 -28.37 -14.26 21.09
C ARG A 211 -26.89 -14.21 20.69
N ARG A 212 -26.41 -15.21 19.98
CA ARG A 212 -25.04 -15.29 19.47
C ARG A 212 -24.78 -14.33 18.34
N PHE A 213 -25.84 -13.80 17.67
CA PHE A 213 -25.72 -13.05 16.42
C PHE A 213 -26.48 -11.72 16.42
N LEU A 214 -27.01 -11.29 17.56
CA LEU A 214 -27.85 -10.07 17.69
C LEU A 214 -27.11 -8.80 17.23
N THR A 215 -25.86 -8.66 17.59
CA THR A 215 -25.04 -7.51 17.23
C THR A 215 -23.84 -7.94 16.37
N ASN A 216 -23.20 -6.98 15.72
CA ASN A 216 -21.94 -7.29 15.03
C ASN A 216 -20.86 -7.81 15.98
N GLU A 217 -20.80 -7.31 17.22
CA GLU A 217 -19.87 -7.77 18.26
C GLU A 217 -20.12 -9.21 18.61
N ASP A 218 -21.38 -9.61 18.84
CA ASP A 218 -21.77 -11.00 19.12
C ASP A 218 -21.39 -11.89 17.93
N ARG A 219 -21.65 -11.45 16.71
CA ARG A 219 -21.27 -12.20 15.49
C ARG A 219 -19.76 -12.37 15.34
N VAL A 220 -18.97 -11.37 15.72
CA VAL A 220 -17.50 -11.46 15.74
C VAL A 220 -17.02 -12.49 16.75
N ILE A 221 -17.59 -12.49 17.96
CA ILE A 221 -17.27 -13.47 19.01
C ILE A 221 -17.60 -14.90 18.55
N HIS A 222 -18.77 -15.07 17.93
CA HIS A 222 -19.30 -16.38 17.47
C HIS A 222 -19.06 -16.62 15.96
N CYS A 223 -18.05 -15.96 15.36
CA CYS A 223 -17.89 -15.97 13.89
C CYS A 223 -17.62 -17.37 13.32
N GLN A 224 -16.98 -18.26 14.09
CA GLN A 224 -16.72 -19.63 13.63
C GLN A 224 -18.01 -20.46 13.54
N GLU A 225 -18.94 -20.26 14.48
CA GLU A 225 -20.25 -20.90 14.48
C GLU A 225 -21.10 -20.37 13.34
N LEU A 226 -21.12 -19.04 13.17
CA LEU A 226 -21.83 -18.39 12.08
C LEU A 226 -21.30 -18.85 10.71
N ASN A 227 -19.97 -18.92 10.55
CA ASN A 227 -19.37 -19.37 9.28
C ASN A 227 -19.74 -20.83 8.94
N LYS A 228 -19.90 -21.72 9.91
CA LYS A 228 -20.37 -23.08 9.67
C LYS A 228 -21.81 -23.09 9.15
N ILE A 229 -22.69 -22.32 9.79
CA ILE A 229 -24.10 -22.21 9.36
C ILE A 229 -24.23 -21.63 7.94
N LEU A 230 -23.35 -20.69 7.59
CA LEU A 230 -23.36 -20.06 6.26
C LEU A 230 -22.70 -20.93 5.17
N ALA A 231 -21.90 -21.92 5.56
CA ALA A 231 -21.24 -22.83 4.63
C ALA A 231 -22.11 -24.06 4.24
N ASP A 232 -23.10 -24.38 5.05
CA ASP A 232 -24.06 -25.49 4.84
C ASP A 232 -25.17 -25.09 3.86
#